data_7e4a78494b5d5caea336ebac20c59947
#
_entry.id   7e4a78494b5d5caea336ebac20c59947
#
_cell.length_a   1.000
_cell.length_b   1.000
_cell.length_c   1.000
_cell.angle_alpha   90.00
_cell.angle_beta   90.00
_cell.angle_gamma   90.00
#
_symmetry.space_group_name_H-M   'P 1'
#
loop_
_entity.id
_entity.type
_entity.pdbx_description
1 polymer ?
#
loop_
_entity_poly.entity_id
_entity_poly.type
_entity_poly.pdbx_seq_one_letter_code
_entity_poly.pdbx_strand_id
1 'polypeptide(L)'
;MIRTAPHPFSIRAFILATCAAGLSACVGAPGPVGNASVPEPARPVSLAAYLGQWYEYGRYEAPFQKGCEGVTAEYSLRETSGDARIRVINSCYKDGLDGEFDQSTGKAKVVEGSDGAKLKVSFFGPFYGDYWVLDRGEPGVDGTYPWSIVGEPSGRYLWMLTREAQPDAALKAALEARVRELGYDWSLVRLTQQPPP
;
A
#
# COMPACT_ATOMS: atom_id res chain seq x y z
N MET A 1 -59.71 30.14 62.10
CA MET A 1 -58.40 30.61 61.59
C MET A 1 -57.51 29.39 61.52
N ILE A 2 -57.39 28.78 60.36
CA ILE A 2 -56.58 27.59 60.12
C ILE A 2 -55.53 28.01 59.10
N ARG A 3 -54.25 28.00 59.46
CA ARG A 3 -53.12 28.31 58.62
C ARG A 3 -52.67 27.00 57.96
N THR A 4 -52.76 26.90 56.64
CA THR A 4 -52.19 25.83 55.85
C THR A 4 -50.75 26.23 55.42
N ALA A 5 -49.79 25.36 55.73
CA ALA A 5 -48.40 25.51 55.32
C ALA A 5 -48.19 24.93 53.91
N PRO A 6 -47.34 25.51 53.10
CA PRO A 6 -47.04 24.96 51.78
C PRO A 6 -45.96 23.88 51.84
N HIS A 7 -46.18 22.79 51.08
CA HIS A 7 -45.20 21.71 50.87
C HIS A 7 -44.13 22.12 49.88
N PRO A 8 -42.87 21.74 50.09
CA PRO A 8 -41.83 21.99 49.09
C PRO A 8 -41.87 20.93 47.98
N PHE A 9 -41.94 21.41 46.73
CA PHE A 9 -41.76 20.60 45.53
C PHE A 9 -40.29 20.18 45.41
N SER A 10 -40.04 18.87 45.50
CA SER A 10 -38.73 18.27 45.19
C SER A 10 -38.59 18.09 43.67
N ILE A 11 -37.76 18.91 43.06
CA ILE A 11 -37.34 18.73 41.66
C ILE A 11 -36.32 17.61 41.64
N ARG A 12 -36.70 16.43 41.18
CA ARG A 12 -35.78 15.35 40.82
C ARG A 12 -35.14 15.67 39.47
N ALA A 13 -33.85 16.06 39.51
CA ALA A 13 -33.04 16.19 38.33
C ALA A 13 -32.80 14.83 37.72
N PHE A 14 -33.37 14.58 36.55
CA PHE A 14 -33.02 13.43 35.70
C PHE A 14 -31.69 13.75 34.99
N ILE A 15 -30.63 13.09 35.44
CA ILE A 15 -29.35 13.09 34.72
C ILE A 15 -29.51 12.12 33.56
N LEU A 16 -29.69 12.65 32.35
CA LEU A 16 -29.55 11.86 31.10
C LEU A 16 -28.05 11.58 30.91
N ALA A 17 -27.65 10.35 31.22
CA ALA A 17 -26.35 9.83 30.79
C ALA A 17 -26.41 9.55 29.30
N THR A 18 -25.88 10.46 28.48
CA THR A 18 -25.64 10.23 27.05
C THR A 18 -24.46 9.27 26.92
N CYS A 19 -24.74 7.98 26.70
CA CYS A 19 -23.74 7.03 26.20
C CYS A 19 -23.37 7.44 24.78
N ALA A 20 -22.26 8.15 24.62
CA ALA A 20 -21.59 8.29 23.35
C ALA A 20 -20.97 6.94 23.01
N ALA A 21 -21.70 6.11 22.26
CA ALA A 21 -21.15 4.93 21.62
C ALA A 21 -20.16 5.40 20.56
N GLY A 22 -18.86 5.41 20.91
CA GLY A 22 -17.78 5.62 19.95
C GLY A 22 -17.84 4.53 18.90
N LEU A 23 -18.14 4.90 17.65
CA LEU A 23 -17.88 4.09 16.49
C LEU A 23 -16.35 3.98 16.35
N SER A 24 -15.74 2.99 17.01
CA SER A 24 -14.41 2.53 16.66
C SER A 24 -14.52 1.89 15.27
N ALA A 25 -14.25 2.69 14.24
CA ALA A 25 -13.97 2.14 12.94
C ALA A 25 -12.84 1.14 13.12
N CYS A 26 -13.06 -0.12 12.79
CA CYS A 26 -12.04 -1.16 12.73
C CYS A 26 -11.09 -0.86 11.56
N VAL A 27 -10.29 0.16 11.70
CA VAL A 27 -9.07 0.31 10.92
C VAL A 27 -8.11 -0.68 11.56
N GLY A 28 -7.83 -1.79 10.86
CA GLY A 28 -6.87 -2.78 11.34
C GLY A 28 -5.59 -2.09 11.79
N ALA A 29 -5.01 -2.55 12.89
CA ALA A 29 -3.77 -1.96 13.39
C ALA A 29 -2.71 -1.97 12.26
N PRO A 30 -1.96 -0.88 12.10
CA PRO A 30 -0.89 -0.85 11.10
C PRO A 30 0.11 -1.96 11.39
N GLY A 31 0.66 -2.59 10.34
CA GLY A 31 1.69 -3.61 10.45
C GLY A 31 2.94 -3.14 11.21
N PRO A 32 3.84 -4.05 11.57
CA PRO A 32 5.09 -3.70 12.24
C PRO A 32 5.94 -2.78 11.37
N VAL A 33 6.80 -1.98 11.99
CA VAL A 33 7.81 -1.19 11.29
C VAL A 33 8.98 -2.14 10.97
N GLY A 34 9.16 -2.46 9.71
CA GLY A 34 10.26 -3.33 9.27
C GLY A 34 11.51 -2.56 8.83
N ASN A 35 11.41 -1.22 8.70
CA ASN A 35 12.55 -0.33 8.49
C ASN A 35 12.29 0.99 9.23
N ALA A 36 13.06 1.27 10.27
CA ALA A 36 12.93 2.49 11.05
C ALA A 36 13.56 3.73 10.36
N SER A 37 14.34 3.52 9.30
CA SER A 37 15.05 4.58 8.59
C SER A 37 15.09 4.27 7.09
N VAL A 38 13.94 4.43 6.44
CA VAL A 38 13.79 4.17 5.00
C VAL A 38 14.70 5.12 4.21
N PRO A 39 15.61 4.59 3.37
CA PRO A 39 16.51 5.43 2.59
C PRO A 39 15.76 6.17 1.48
N GLU A 40 16.31 7.28 1.02
CA GLU A 40 15.88 7.92 -0.21
C GLU A 40 16.07 6.96 -1.41
N PRO A 41 15.22 7.06 -2.45
CA PRO A 41 15.41 6.30 -3.68
C PRO A 41 16.83 6.45 -4.24
N ALA A 42 17.46 5.33 -4.55
CA ALA A 42 18.87 5.30 -4.94
C ALA A 42 19.13 5.84 -6.35
N ARG A 43 18.11 5.83 -7.21
CA ARG A 43 18.26 6.12 -8.64
C ARG A 43 17.02 6.79 -9.25
N PRO A 44 17.19 7.61 -10.31
CA PRO A 44 16.08 8.11 -11.11
C PRO A 44 15.24 6.96 -11.71
N VAL A 45 13.96 7.21 -11.90
CA VAL A 45 13.02 6.25 -12.49
C VAL A 45 12.37 6.86 -13.74
N SER A 46 12.61 6.23 -14.89
CA SER A 46 11.88 6.54 -16.11
C SER A 46 10.47 6.00 -16.02
N LEU A 47 9.46 6.85 -16.06
CA LEU A 47 8.08 6.41 -16.08
C LEU A 47 7.81 5.46 -17.25
N ALA A 48 8.35 5.73 -18.44
CA ALA A 48 8.16 4.87 -19.62
C ALA A 48 8.67 3.44 -19.36
N ALA A 49 9.83 3.28 -18.71
CA ALA A 49 10.39 1.98 -18.36
C ALA A 49 9.63 1.28 -17.20
N TYR A 50 8.85 2.05 -16.43
CA TYR A 50 8.09 1.55 -15.29
C TYR A 50 6.66 1.11 -15.66
N LEU A 51 6.09 1.65 -16.74
CA LEU A 51 4.74 1.28 -17.21
C LEU A 51 4.62 -0.19 -17.56
N GLY A 52 3.38 -0.67 -17.68
CA GLY A 52 3.01 -2.04 -17.99
C GLY A 52 2.75 -2.89 -16.75
N GLN A 53 2.72 -4.19 -16.94
CA GLN A 53 2.38 -5.16 -15.90
C GLN A 53 3.59 -5.54 -15.06
N TRP A 54 3.32 -5.69 -13.76
CA TRP A 54 4.22 -6.20 -12.75
C TRP A 54 3.57 -7.36 -12.01
N TYR A 55 4.37 -8.34 -11.62
CA TYR A 55 4.00 -9.41 -10.69
C TYR A 55 4.63 -9.11 -9.33
N GLU A 56 3.86 -9.24 -8.26
CA GLU A 56 4.39 -9.13 -6.92
C GLU A 56 5.12 -10.43 -6.54
N TYR A 57 6.42 -10.33 -6.30
CA TYR A 57 7.22 -11.44 -5.78
C TYR A 57 7.02 -11.63 -4.28
N GLY A 58 6.88 -10.53 -3.55
CA GLY A 58 6.66 -10.55 -2.10
C GLY A 58 6.44 -9.16 -1.54
N ARG A 59 5.95 -9.13 -0.31
CA ARG A 59 5.58 -7.89 0.38
C ARG A 59 5.69 -8.00 1.90
N TYR A 60 5.61 -6.87 2.60
CA TYR A 60 5.11 -6.86 3.96
C TYR A 60 3.58 -6.96 3.93
N GLU A 61 3.02 -7.78 4.84
CA GLU A 61 1.56 -7.95 4.87
C GLU A 61 0.87 -6.65 5.27
N ALA A 62 -0.01 -6.16 4.41
CA ALA A 62 -0.81 -4.97 4.63
C ALA A 62 -2.28 -5.34 4.86
N PRO A 63 -3.00 -4.68 5.79
CA PRO A 63 -4.40 -5.00 6.07
C PRO A 63 -5.30 -4.99 4.83
N PHE A 64 -5.07 -4.05 3.91
CA PHE A 64 -5.84 -3.90 2.67
C PHE A 64 -5.50 -4.97 1.61
N GLN A 65 -4.42 -5.73 1.79
CA GLN A 65 -3.94 -6.75 0.84
C GLN A 65 -3.91 -8.15 1.48
N LYS A 66 -4.49 -8.28 2.67
CA LYS A 66 -4.53 -9.56 3.39
C LYS A 66 -5.20 -10.65 2.56
N GLY A 67 -4.56 -11.82 2.51
CA GLY A 67 -5.06 -12.99 1.78
C GLY A 67 -4.88 -12.93 0.26
N CYS A 68 -4.30 -11.86 -0.30
CA CYS A 68 -4.06 -11.76 -1.75
C CYS A 68 -2.92 -12.65 -2.23
N GLU A 69 -3.20 -13.45 -3.27
CA GLU A 69 -2.25 -14.25 -4.06
C GLU A 69 -2.42 -13.94 -5.56
N GLY A 70 -1.48 -14.34 -6.39
CA GLY A 70 -1.50 -14.03 -7.82
C GLY A 70 -1.52 -12.53 -8.09
N VAL A 71 -0.86 -11.76 -7.23
CA VAL A 71 -0.96 -10.29 -7.23
C VAL A 71 -0.24 -9.71 -8.43
N THR A 72 -0.95 -8.85 -9.14
CA THR A 72 -0.40 -8.04 -10.24
C THR A 72 -0.69 -6.56 -10.04
N ALA A 73 0.18 -5.72 -10.59
CA ALA A 73 -0.03 -4.28 -10.71
C ALA A 73 0.23 -3.84 -12.14
N GLU A 74 -0.72 -3.14 -12.75
CA GLU A 74 -0.58 -2.59 -14.09
C GLU A 74 -0.54 -1.06 -14.01
N TYR A 75 0.48 -0.46 -14.63
CA TYR A 75 0.65 0.99 -14.71
C TYR A 75 0.50 1.43 -16.16
N SER A 76 -0.41 2.34 -16.42
CA SER A 76 -0.64 2.90 -17.76
C SER A 76 -0.86 4.42 -17.70
N LEU A 77 -0.67 5.09 -18.82
CA LEU A 77 -0.96 6.53 -18.90
C LEU A 77 -2.48 6.76 -18.98
N ARG A 78 -2.91 7.84 -18.35
CA ARG A 78 -4.28 8.34 -18.44
C ARG A 78 -4.34 9.55 -19.34
N GLU A 79 -5.37 9.61 -20.17
CA GLU A 79 -5.74 10.83 -20.86
C GLU A 79 -6.47 11.76 -19.88
N THR A 80 -5.74 12.69 -19.28
CA THR A 80 -6.27 13.66 -18.33
C THR A 80 -5.49 14.96 -18.41
N SER A 81 -6.15 16.09 -18.16
CA SER A 81 -5.51 17.40 -18.04
C SER A 81 -4.85 17.63 -16.67
N GLY A 82 -5.09 16.75 -15.68
CA GLY A 82 -4.54 16.88 -14.34
C GLY A 82 -3.16 16.22 -14.20
N ASP A 83 -2.56 16.36 -13.02
CA ASP A 83 -1.25 15.84 -12.65
C ASP A 83 -1.24 14.31 -12.35
N ALA A 84 -2.41 13.72 -12.04
CA ALA A 84 -2.55 12.29 -11.80
C ALA A 84 -2.67 11.49 -13.11
N ARG A 85 -1.58 11.48 -13.89
CA ARG A 85 -1.54 10.92 -15.26
C ARG A 85 -1.31 9.41 -15.32
N ILE A 86 -1.12 8.74 -14.20
CA ILE A 86 -0.87 7.31 -14.15
C ILE A 86 -2.13 6.62 -13.65
N ARG A 87 -2.59 5.62 -14.37
CA ARG A 87 -3.59 4.66 -13.92
C ARG A 87 -2.87 3.48 -13.30
N VAL A 88 -3.38 3.01 -12.17
CA VAL A 88 -2.87 1.82 -11.47
C VAL A 88 -4.02 0.85 -11.35
N ILE A 89 -3.83 -0.38 -11.80
CA ILE A 89 -4.78 -1.47 -11.59
C ILE A 89 -4.06 -2.54 -10.79
N ASN A 90 -4.51 -2.79 -9.56
CA ASN A 90 -4.05 -3.89 -8.75
C ASN A 90 -5.08 -5.00 -8.78
N SER A 91 -4.63 -6.24 -9.00
CA SER A 91 -5.48 -7.41 -9.04
C SER A 91 -4.91 -8.52 -8.18
N CYS A 92 -5.75 -9.33 -7.58
CA CYS A 92 -5.35 -10.53 -6.86
C CYS A 92 -6.48 -11.55 -6.76
N TYR A 93 -6.16 -12.73 -6.25
CA TYR A 93 -7.12 -13.75 -5.82
C TYR A 93 -7.10 -13.83 -4.29
N LYS A 94 -8.26 -13.87 -3.65
CA LYS A 94 -8.39 -13.92 -2.19
C LYS A 94 -8.25 -15.35 -1.68
N ASP A 95 -7.41 -15.52 -0.64
CA ASP A 95 -7.21 -16.77 0.09
C ASP A 95 -6.66 -17.95 -0.75
N GLY A 96 -6.01 -17.64 -1.88
CA GLY A 96 -5.36 -18.62 -2.75
C GLY A 96 -5.59 -18.32 -4.23
N LEU A 97 -4.85 -18.98 -5.12
CA LEU A 97 -4.95 -18.79 -6.57
C LEU A 97 -6.29 -19.22 -7.16
N ASP A 98 -7.04 -20.08 -6.45
CA ASP A 98 -8.39 -20.54 -6.82
C ASP A 98 -9.50 -19.69 -6.17
N GLY A 99 -9.12 -18.64 -5.43
CA GLY A 99 -10.04 -17.81 -4.68
C GLY A 99 -10.79 -16.80 -5.53
N GLU A 100 -11.55 -15.94 -4.88
CA GLU A 100 -12.29 -14.86 -5.55
C GLU A 100 -11.33 -13.82 -6.14
N PHE A 101 -11.55 -13.47 -7.40
CA PHE A 101 -10.80 -12.41 -8.06
C PHE A 101 -11.23 -11.05 -7.54
N ASP A 102 -10.25 -10.25 -7.12
CA ASP A 102 -10.44 -8.87 -6.64
C ASP A 102 -9.57 -7.92 -7.44
N GLN A 103 -10.11 -6.76 -7.77
CA GLN A 103 -9.42 -5.74 -8.55
C GLN A 103 -9.76 -4.33 -8.06
N SER A 104 -8.73 -3.52 -7.92
CA SER A 104 -8.86 -2.11 -7.56
C SER A 104 -8.19 -1.22 -8.59
N THR A 105 -8.89 -0.16 -8.99
CA THR A 105 -8.34 0.85 -9.90
C THR A 105 -8.03 2.14 -9.14
N GLY A 106 -6.78 2.57 -9.23
CA GLY A 106 -6.27 3.80 -8.64
C GLY A 106 -5.69 4.75 -9.68
N LYS A 107 -5.17 5.85 -9.17
CA LYS A 107 -4.44 6.86 -9.92
C LYS A 107 -3.16 7.22 -9.18
N ALA A 108 -2.13 7.60 -9.94
CA ALA A 108 -0.90 8.08 -9.36
C ALA A 108 -0.38 9.32 -10.08
N LYS A 109 0.48 10.06 -9.38
CA LYS A 109 1.23 11.18 -9.90
C LYS A 109 2.66 11.14 -9.41
N VAL A 110 3.58 11.58 -10.25
CA VAL A 110 4.99 11.74 -9.87
C VAL A 110 5.11 12.93 -8.91
N VAL A 111 5.93 12.77 -7.89
CA VAL A 111 6.32 13.87 -7.00
C VAL A 111 7.37 14.72 -7.73
N GLU A 112 7.13 16.01 -7.83
CA GLU A 112 8.06 16.93 -8.45
C GLU A 112 9.43 16.93 -7.73
N GLY A 113 10.51 16.99 -8.49
CA GLY A 113 11.88 16.97 -7.95
C GLY A 113 12.37 15.62 -7.46
N SER A 114 11.60 14.53 -7.66
CA SER A 114 11.98 13.18 -7.24
C SER A 114 12.64 12.33 -8.32
N ASP A 115 12.96 12.93 -9.47
CA ASP A 115 13.50 12.23 -10.64
C ASP A 115 12.69 10.98 -11.05
N GLY A 116 11.35 11.06 -10.84
CA GLY A 116 10.43 9.98 -11.14
C GLY A 116 10.37 8.86 -10.10
N ALA A 117 11.23 8.85 -9.09
CA ALA A 117 11.36 7.76 -8.14
C ALA A 117 10.30 7.78 -7.02
N LYS A 118 9.59 8.88 -6.82
CA LYS A 118 8.51 8.97 -5.84
C LYS A 118 7.19 9.27 -6.52
N LEU A 119 6.19 8.50 -6.14
CA LEU A 119 4.82 8.69 -6.57
C LEU A 119 3.92 8.96 -5.36
N LYS A 120 2.78 9.60 -5.62
CA LYS A 120 1.61 9.63 -4.75
C LYS A 120 0.52 8.80 -5.41
N VAL A 121 0.04 7.76 -4.72
CA VAL A 121 -0.94 6.80 -5.24
C VAL A 121 -2.24 6.89 -4.45
N SER A 122 -3.38 6.88 -5.15
CA SER A 122 -4.71 6.95 -4.55
C SER A 122 -5.64 5.92 -5.18
N PHE A 123 -6.24 5.08 -4.34
CA PHE A 123 -7.36 4.20 -4.70
C PHE A 123 -8.69 4.77 -4.21
N PHE A 124 -8.65 5.65 -3.21
CA PHE A 124 -9.83 6.32 -2.62
C PHE A 124 -9.55 7.82 -2.59
N GLY A 125 -9.85 8.50 -3.71
CA GLY A 125 -9.56 9.93 -3.80
C GLY A 125 -10.40 10.76 -2.85
N PRO A 126 -9.95 11.76 -2.10
CA PRO A 126 -8.77 12.56 -2.35
C PRO A 126 -7.49 12.11 -1.63
N PHE A 127 -7.51 10.97 -0.94
CA PHE A 127 -6.38 10.52 -0.11
C PHE A 127 -5.29 9.87 -0.96
N TYR A 128 -4.04 10.27 -0.73
CA TYR A 128 -2.86 9.75 -1.42
C TYR A 128 -1.88 9.17 -0.41
N GLY A 129 -1.40 7.95 -0.70
CA GLY A 129 -0.27 7.32 -0.02
C GLY A 129 1.04 7.58 -0.73
N ASP A 130 2.14 7.52 0.02
CA ASP A 130 3.49 7.53 -0.53
C ASP A 130 3.80 6.18 -1.20
N TYR A 131 4.54 6.26 -2.31
CA TYR A 131 5.02 5.12 -3.08
C TYR A 131 6.39 5.48 -3.61
N TRP A 132 7.43 4.94 -2.97
CA TRP A 132 8.81 5.23 -3.30
C TRP A 132 9.44 4.02 -3.99
N VAL A 133 9.89 4.17 -5.22
CA VAL A 133 10.72 3.18 -5.90
C VAL A 133 12.12 3.30 -5.31
N LEU A 134 12.40 2.55 -4.26
CA LEU A 134 13.64 2.60 -3.50
C LEU A 134 14.83 2.14 -4.34
N ASP A 135 14.59 1.12 -5.17
CA ASP A 135 15.57 0.64 -6.14
C ASP A 135 14.88 -0.14 -7.27
N ARG A 136 15.62 -0.36 -8.37
CA ARG A 136 15.14 -1.05 -9.56
C ARG A 136 16.29 -1.65 -10.35
N GLY A 137 16.01 -2.63 -11.20
CA GLY A 137 16.97 -3.17 -12.16
C GLY A 137 17.39 -2.17 -13.22
N GLU A 138 18.46 -2.46 -13.95
CA GLU A 138 18.75 -1.72 -15.18
C GLU A 138 17.73 -2.09 -16.28
N PRO A 139 17.36 -1.14 -17.15
CA PRO A 139 16.46 -1.46 -18.25
C PRO A 139 17.01 -2.60 -19.11
N GLY A 140 16.14 -3.56 -19.43
CA GLY A 140 16.44 -4.61 -20.39
C GLY A 140 16.50 -4.10 -21.83
N VAL A 141 16.64 -5.03 -22.78
CA VAL A 141 16.70 -4.72 -24.22
C VAL A 141 15.39 -4.13 -24.75
N ASP A 142 14.28 -4.41 -24.07
CA ASP A 142 12.94 -3.85 -24.32
C ASP A 142 12.73 -2.46 -23.71
N GLY A 143 13.73 -1.94 -22.99
CA GLY A 143 13.70 -0.65 -22.31
C GLY A 143 12.92 -0.65 -20.98
N THR A 144 12.43 -1.82 -20.49
CA THR A 144 11.70 -1.92 -19.23
C THR A 144 12.60 -2.37 -18.07
N TYR A 145 12.25 -1.98 -16.85
CA TYR A 145 12.94 -2.47 -15.66
C TYR A 145 12.51 -3.90 -15.34
N PRO A 146 13.44 -4.85 -15.12
CA PRO A 146 13.09 -6.25 -14.82
C PRO A 146 12.53 -6.46 -13.43
N TRP A 147 12.89 -5.60 -12.47
CA TRP A 147 12.43 -5.66 -11.09
C TRP A 147 12.41 -4.28 -10.45
N SER A 148 11.65 -4.15 -9.36
CA SER A 148 11.53 -2.94 -8.54
C SER A 148 11.31 -3.30 -7.08
N ILE A 149 11.95 -2.56 -6.17
CA ILE A 149 11.68 -2.59 -4.73
C ILE A 149 11.01 -1.28 -4.36
N VAL A 150 9.84 -1.39 -3.76
CA VAL A 150 8.98 -0.27 -3.42
C VAL A 150 8.74 -0.23 -1.93
N GLY A 151 8.80 0.95 -1.35
CA GLY A 151 8.47 1.21 0.03
C GLY A 151 7.79 2.56 0.22
N GLU A 152 7.74 3.02 1.47
CA GLU A 152 7.24 4.33 1.83
C GLU A 152 7.89 4.82 3.15
N PRO A 153 7.79 6.10 3.51
CA PRO A 153 8.59 6.68 4.61
C PRO A 153 8.41 6.05 5.98
N SER A 154 7.27 5.40 6.27
CA SER A 154 7.05 4.81 7.60
C SER A 154 7.76 3.47 7.79
N GLY A 155 8.24 2.85 6.70
CA GLY A 155 8.89 1.53 6.71
C GLY A 155 7.98 0.37 7.10
N ARG A 156 6.67 0.57 7.04
CA ARG A 156 5.67 -0.46 7.33
C ARG A 156 5.25 -1.23 6.07
N TYR A 157 5.51 -0.68 4.91
CA TYR A 157 5.15 -1.26 3.63
C TYR A 157 6.39 -1.49 2.79
N LEU A 158 6.42 -2.65 2.18
CA LEU A 158 7.44 -3.08 1.24
C LEU A 158 6.79 -3.97 0.19
N TRP A 159 7.14 -3.76 -1.06
CA TRP A 159 6.78 -4.62 -2.18
C TRP A 159 8.00 -4.89 -3.04
N MET A 160 8.13 -6.12 -3.49
CA MET A 160 9.09 -6.52 -4.53
C MET A 160 8.30 -6.91 -5.77
N LEU A 161 8.53 -6.19 -6.85
CA LEU A 161 7.85 -6.37 -8.13
C LEU A 161 8.83 -6.89 -9.17
N THR A 162 8.37 -7.81 -10.00
CA THR A 162 9.15 -8.41 -11.10
C THR A 162 8.34 -8.40 -12.39
N ARG A 163 9.00 -8.44 -13.56
CA ARG A 163 8.29 -8.60 -14.85
C ARG A 163 7.88 -10.04 -15.12
N GLU A 164 8.51 -10.97 -14.47
CA GLU A 164 8.23 -12.40 -14.56
C GLU A 164 7.43 -12.85 -13.32
N ALA A 165 6.36 -13.64 -13.55
CA ALA A 165 5.59 -14.22 -12.46
C ALA A 165 6.46 -15.18 -11.60
N GLN A 166 7.40 -15.84 -12.23
CA GLN A 166 8.34 -16.78 -11.61
C GLN A 166 9.79 -16.34 -11.89
N PRO A 167 10.33 -15.33 -11.14
CA PRO A 167 11.72 -14.93 -11.31
C PRO A 167 12.67 -16.09 -11.00
N ASP A 168 13.81 -16.12 -11.63
CA ASP A 168 14.82 -17.15 -11.42
C ASP A 168 15.47 -17.08 -10.01
N ALA A 169 16.24 -18.10 -9.67
CA ALA A 169 16.86 -18.18 -8.35
C ALA A 169 17.88 -17.05 -8.10
N ALA A 170 18.56 -16.59 -9.14
CA ALA A 170 19.55 -15.51 -9.03
C ALA A 170 18.86 -14.19 -8.70
N LEU A 171 17.77 -13.85 -9.41
CA LEU A 171 17.00 -12.65 -9.14
C LEU A 171 16.34 -12.70 -7.75
N LYS A 172 15.78 -13.84 -7.34
CA LYS A 172 15.24 -14.03 -5.97
C LYS A 172 16.27 -13.72 -4.89
N ALA A 173 17.47 -14.29 -5.01
CA ALA A 173 18.57 -14.05 -4.07
C ALA A 173 19.04 -12.57 -4.09
N ALA A 174 19.10 -11.95 -5.27
CA ALA A 174 19.49 -10.57 -5.41
C ALA A 174 18.46 -9.62 -4.76
N LEU A 175 17.16 -9.88 -4.93
CA LEU A 175 16.08 -9.10 -4.29
C LEU A 175 16.14 -9.23 -2.76
N GLU A 176 16.33 -10.42 -2.22
CA GLU A 176 16.50 -10.62 -0.77
C GLU A 176 17.71 -9.83 -0.24
N ALA A 177 18.88 -9.99 -0.86
CA ALA A 177 20.06 -9.26 -0.47
C ALA A 177 19.84 -7.75 -0.50
N ARG A 178 19.23 -7.25 -1.57
CA ARG A 178 18.99 -5.82 -1.73
C ARG A 178 17.98 -5.25 -0.72
N VAL A 179 16.92 -5.99 -0.40
CA VAL A 179 15.96 -5.63 0.65
C VAL A 179 16.66 -5.47 2.00
N ARG A 180 17.55 -6.42 2.35
CA ARG A 180 18.36 -6.35 3.59
C ARG A 180 19.33 -5.16 3.59
N GLU A 181 20.00 -4.88 2.46
CA GLU A 181 20.90 -3.73 2.30
C GLU A 181 20.16 -2.39 2.45
N LEU A 182 18.90 -2.32 2.00
CA LEU A 182 18.04 -1.15 2.19
C LEU A 182 17.56 -0.98 3.65
N GLY A 183 17.91 -1.92 4.55
CA GLY A 183 17.59 -1.86 5.98
C GLY A 183 16.23 -2.45 6.36
N TYR A 184 15.58 -3.20 5.46
CA TYR A 184 14.31 -3.87 5.76
C TYR A 184 14.52 -5.23 6.42
N ASP A 185 13.66 -5.56 7.38
CA ASP A 185 13.64 -6.86 8.03
C ASP A 185 13.03 -7.93 7.12
N TRP A 186 13.88 -8.78 6.55
CA TRP A 186 13.42 -9.85 5.66
C TRP A 186 12.49 -10.86 6.35
N SER A 187 12.56 -11.01 7.67
CA SER A 187 11.69 -11.94 8.39
C SER A 187 10.21 -11.58 8.36
N LEU A 188 9.90 -10.32 8.01
CA LEU A 188 8.54 -9.81 7.82
C LEU A 188 8.02 -9.98 6.38
N VAL A 189 8.89 -10.42 5.47
CA VAL A 189 8.50 -10.61 4.07
C VAL A 189 7.63 -11.86 3.93
N ARG A 190 6.48 -11.67 3.33
CA ARG A 190 5.62 -12.73 2.82
C ARG A 190 5.83 -12.84 1.32
N LEU A 191 6.23 -14.00 0.86
CA LEU A 191 6.31 -14.29 -0.58
C LEU A 191 4.90 -14.54 -1.12
N THR A 192 4.61 -13.95 -2.26
CA THR A 192 3.32 -14.06 -2.95
C THR A 192 3.34 -15.27 -3.87
N GLN A 193 2.33 -16.12 -3.78
CA GLN A 193 2.14 -17.18 -4.75
C GLN A 193 1.74 -16.57 -6.10
N GLN A 194 2.41 -17.02 -7.15
CA GLN A 194 2.05 -16.67 -8.52
C GLN A 194 1.67 -17.94 -9.28
N PRO A 195 0.73 -17.87 -10.25
CA PRO A 195 0.41 -19.02 -11.07
C PRO A 195 1.65 -19.53 -11.80
N PRO A 196 1.73 -20.84 -12.06
CA PRO A 196 2.79 -21.41 -12.88
C PRO A 196 2.77 -20.79 -14.30
N PRO A 197 3.92 -20.76 -14.98
CA PRO A 197 4.06 -20.23 -16.33
C PRO A 197 3.24 -21.02 -17.36
#